data_fd686198c72259b293ed2da93e6eef61
#
_entry.id   fd686198c72259b293ed2da93e6eef61
#
_cell.length_a   1.000
_cell.length_b   1.000
_cell.length_c   1.000
_cell.angle_alpha   90.00
_cell.angle_beta   90.00
_cell.angle_gamma   90.00
#
_symmetry.space_group_name_H-M   'P 1'
#
loop_
_entity.id
_entity.type
_entity.pdbx_description
1 polymer ?
#
loop_
_entity_poly.entity_id
_entity_poly.type
_entity_poly.pdbx_seq_one_letter_code
_entity_poly.pdbx_strand_id
1 'polypeptide(L)'
;MIRSIVIFFLLICPLGVTAQETLTLSDCISKALESNYGIRIAKNEEQIKRNNQNYSSFLPSLSAEGTQKESIINSKRKDANSGTEKKFSGSITDNYGANINLNWTIFDGLAMFTTHEKLNEFIAIGELKTRMAVENLIAQVNTEYY
;
A
#
# COMPACT_ATOMS: atom_id res chain seq x y z
N MET A 1 65.37 0.07 30.20
CA MET A 1 64.34 1.08 30.00
C MET A 1 63.22 0.62 29.03
N ILE A 2 63.51 0.08 27.86
CA ILE A 2 62.49 -0.37 26.89
C ILE A 2 61.56 -1.50 27.45
N ARG A 3 62.11 -2.46 28.22
CA ARG A 3 61.31 -3.56 28.83
C ARG A 3 60.29 -3.06 29.88
N SER A 4 60.61 -2.00 30.63
CA SER A 4 59.69 -1.38 31.59
C SER A 4 58.58 -0.62 30.91
N ILE A 5 58.83 0.01 29.77
CA ILE A 5 57.84 0.74 28.99
C ILE A 5 56.84 -0.23 28.35
N VAL A 6 57.28 -1.36 27.84
CA VAL A 6 56.44 -2.40 27.26
C VAL A 6 55.49 -3.02 28.29
N ILE A 7 56.00 -3.28 29.52
CA ILE A 7 55.15 -3.79 30.61
C ILE A 7 54.14 -2.77 31.08
N PHE A 8 54.48 -1.47 31.09
CA PHE A 8 53.57 -0.39 31.45
C PHE A 8 52.47 -0.22 30.36
N PHE A 9 52.79 -0.41 29.09
CA PHE A 9 51.82 -0.35 28.00
C PHE A 9 50.87 -1.56 27.96
N LEU A 10 51.36 -2.75 28.40
CA LEU A 10 50.52 -3.96 28.51
C LEU A 10 49.51 -3.88 29.67
N LEU A 11 49.81 -3.04 30.70
CA LEU A 11 48.93 -2.86 31.87
C LEU A 11 47.82 -1.85 31.62
N ILE A 12 47.92 -1.01 30.57
CA ILE A 12 46.94 0.03 30.18
C ILE A 12 45.91 -0.51 29.16
N CYS A 13 46.03 -1.74 28.71
CA CYS A 13 45.01 -2.37 27.89
C CYS A 13 43.92 -3.03 28.77
N PRO A 14 43.09 -2.25 29.46
CA PRO A 14 42.01 -2.77 30.22
C PRO A 14 40.69 -2.34 29.64
N LEU A 15 39.80 -3.26 29.59
CA LEU A 15 38.47 -3.01 30.10
C LEU A 15 37.55 -2.11 29.26
N GLY A 16 37.54 -2.36 27.99
CA GLY A 16 36.30 -2.21 27.24
C GLY A 16 35.36 -3.39 27.53
N VAL A 17 35.12 -3.72 28.81
CA VAL A 17 33.99 -4.55 29.18
C VAL A 17 32.77 -3.65 28.99
N THR A 18 32.24 -3.62 27.78
CA THR A 18 30.88 -3.13 27.58
C THR A 18 29.97 -4.05 28.39
N ALA A 19 29.46 -3.53 29.50
CA ALA A 19 28.43 -4.21 30.27
C ALA A 19 27.32 -4.57 29.27
N GLN A 20 27.06 -5.86 29.06
CA GLN A 20 25.91 -6.30 28.31
C GLN A 20 24.69 -5.76 29.04
N GLU A 21 23.98 -4.82 28.42
CA GLU A 21 22.66 -4.43 28.90
C GLU A 21 21.82 -5.69 28.97
N THR A 22 21.39 -6.06 30.16
CA THR A 22 20.46 -7.18 30.34
C THR A 22 19.13 -6.77 29.75
N LEU A 23 18.80 -7.29 28.60
CA LEU A 23 17.53 -7.01 27.92
C LEU A 23 16.41 -7.64 28.75
N THR A 24 15.52 -6.81 29.29
CA THR A 24 14.36 -7.31 30.04
C THR A 24 13.24 -7.73 29.08
N LEU A 25 12.36 -8.63 29.52
CA LEU A 25 11.18 -9.02 28.74
C LEU A 25 10.35 -7.81 28.30
N SER A 26 10.21 -6.82 29.18
CA SER A 26 9.50 -5.57 28.88
C SER A 26 10.16 -4.80 27.73
N ASP A 27 11.50 -4.75 27.69
CA ASP A 27 12.25 -4.08 26.65
C ASP A 27 12.11 -4.82 25.32
N CYS A 28 12.14 -6.16 25.36
CA CYS A 28 11.89 -7.00 24.17
C CYS A 28 10.51 -6.76 23.59
N ILE A 29 9.47 -6.75 24.43
CA ILE A 29 8.09 -6.50 23.99
C ILE A 29 7.97 -5.09 23.41
N SER A 30 8.50 -4.07 24.09
CA SER A 30 8.44 -2.69 23.63
C SER A 30 9.11 -2.52 22.27
N LYS A 31 10.30 -3.09 22.12
CA LYS A 31 11.07 -3.06 20.87
C LYS A 31 10.36 -3.82 19.75
N ALA A 32 9.79 -4.99 20.06
CA ALA A 32 9.04 -5.78 19.10
C ALA A 32 7.79 -5.03 18.61
N LEU A 33 7.03 -4.40 19.52
CA LEU A 33 5.84 -3.62 19.18
C LEU A 33 6.16 -2.41 18.29
N GLU A 34 7.28 -1.74 18.55
CA GLU A 34 7.72 -0.57 17.77
C GLU A 34 8.18 -0.96 16.37
N SER A 35 8.91 -2.08 16.24
CA SER A 35 9.63 -2.43 15.01
C SER A 35 8.89 -3.45 14.14
N ASN A 36 7.78 -4.04 14.60
CA ASN A 36 7.11 -5.12 13.89
C ASN A 36 6.32 -4.62 12.68
N TYR A 37 6.69 -5.09 11.49
CA TYR A 37 6.00 -4.75 10.25
C TYR A 37 4.57 -5.30 10.19
N GLY A 38 4.29 -6.45 10.80
CA GLY A 38 2.95 -7.04 10.84
C GLY A 38 1.95 -6.13 11.56
N ILE A 39 2.34 -5.53 12.69
CA ILE A 39 1.51 -4.55 13.39
C ILE A 39 1.32 -3.29 12.56
N ARG A 40 2.36 -2.81 11.88
CA ARG A 40 2.25 -1.64 10.99
C ARG A 40 1.29 -1.89 9.84
N ILE A 41 1.34 -3.09 9.25
CA ILE A 41 0.39 -3.50 8.21
C ILE A 41 -1.03 -3.54 8.76
N ALA A 42 -1.27 -4.19 9.91
CA ALA A 42 -2.58 -4.26 10.53
C ALA A 42 -3.17 -2.86 10.82
N LYS A 43 -2.36 -1.94 11.37
CA LYS A 43 -2.76 -0.55 11.59
C LYS A 43 -3.09 0.19 10.29
N ASN A 44 -2.31 -0.01 9.24
CA ASN A 44 -2.58 0.59 7.93
C ASN A 44 -3.89 0.04 7.33
N GLU A 45 -4.14 -1.26 7.45
CA GLU A 45 -5.39 -1.87 6.99
C GLU A 45 -6.60 -1.34 7.75
N GLU A 46 -6.49 -1.15 9.06
CA GLU A 46 -7.51 -0.49 9.87
C GLU A 46 -7.74 0.95 9.40
N GLN A 47 -6.67 1.70 9.16
CA GLN A 47 -6.76 3.08 8.67
C GLN A 47 -7.42 3.16 7.29
N ILE A 48 -7.13 2.21 6.40
CA ILE A 48 -7.80 2.12 5.09
C ILE A 48 -9.32 1.92 5.27
N LYS A 49 -9.73 1.06 6.21
CA LYS A 49 -11.17 0.85 6.50
C LYS A 49 -11.82 2.10 7.05
N ARG A 50 -11.16 2.83 7.96
CA ARG A 50 -11.63 4.13 8.46
C ARG A 50 -11.76 5.16 7.35
N ASN A 51 -10.77 5.23 6.45
CA ASN A 51 -10.81 6.16 5.31
C ASN A 51 -11.90 5.79 4.29
N ASN A 52 -12.22 4.50 4.15
CA ASN A 52 -13.30 4.04 3.26
C ASN A 52 -14.70 4.28 3.84
N GLN A 53 -14.82 4.53 5.14
CA GLN A 53 -16.05 4.93 5.81
C GLN A 53 -16.32 6.43 5.60
N ASN A 54 -16.12 6.95 4.42
CA ASN A 54 -16.50 8.30 4.11
C ASN A 54 -17.95 8.30 3.56
N TYR A 55 -18.53 9.48 3.48
CA TYR A 55 -19.86 9.67 2.90
C TYR A 55 -19.90 9.49 1.37
N SER A 56 -18.95 8.77 0.79
CA SER A 56 -18.83 8.60 -0.67
C SER A 56 -20.08 7.97 -1.29
N SER A 57 -20.79 7.11 -0.54
CA SER A 57 -22.06 6.52 -1.01
C SER A 57 -23.17 7.54 -1.20
N PHE A 58 -23.07 8.71 -0.55
CA PHE A 58 -24.06 9.79 -0.64
C PHE A 58 -23.64 10.91 -1.59
N LEU A 59 -22.37 10.92 -1.99
CA LEU A 59 -21.79 11.95 -2.83
C LEU A 59 -21.73 11.52 -4.30
N PRO A 60 -21.80 12.46 -5.23
CA PRO A 60 -21.56 12.16 -6.63
C PRO A 60 -20.08 11.78 -6.86
N SER A 61 -19.87 10.81 -7.73
CA SER A 61 -18.55 10.51 -8.25
C SER A 61 -18.30 11.28 -9.54
N LEU A 62 -17.15 11.94 -9.62
CA LEU A 62 -16.68 12.66 -10.79
C LEU A 62 -15.47 11.95 -11.34
N SER A 63 -15.53 11.54 -12.60
CA SER A 63 -14.38 10.97 -13.31
C SER A 63 -14.08 11.77 -14.58
N ALA A 64 -12.81 11.96 -14.86
CA ALA A 64 -12.33 12.57 -16.10
C ALA A 64 -11.44 11.55 -16.81
N GLU A 65 -11.70 11.36 -18.10
CA GLU A 65 -10.96 10.42 -18.95
C GLU A 65 -10.49 11.14 -20.20
N GLY A 66 -9.20 11.01 -20.50
CA GLY A 66 -8.60 11.47 -21.75
C GLY A 66 -8.19 10.27 -22.59
N THR A 67 -8.58 10.23 -23.83
CA THR A 67 -8.19 9.19 -24.79
C THR A 67 -7.46 9.78 -25.97
N GLN A 68 -6.35 9.18 -26.34
CA GLN A 68 -5.64 9.44 -27.60
C GLN A 68 -5.52 8.12 -28.34
N LYS A 69 -5.97 8.10 -29.58
CA LYS A 69 -5.89 6.94 -30.44
C LYS A 69 -5.30 7.33 -31.78
N GLU A 70 -4.13 6.79 -32.08
CA GLU A 70 -3.52 6.85 -33.40
C GLU A 70 -3.83 5.57 -34.16
N SER A 71 -4.30 5.72 -35.41
CA SER A 71 -4.61 4.60 -36.27
C SER A 71 -3.91 4.79 -37.62
N ILE A 72 -3.08 3.81 -38.01
CA ILE A 72 -2.42 3.75 -39.32
C ILE A 72 -3.15 2.71 -40.17
N ILE A 73 -3.81 3.17 -41.23
CA ILE A 73 -4.61 2.31 -42.11
C ILE A 73 -3.92 2.18 -43.46
N ASN A 74 -3.62 0.94 -43.78
CA ASN A 74 -3.21 0.54 -45.12
C ASN A 74 -4.38 -0.19 -45.79
N SER A 75 -4.99 0.38 -46.81
CA SER A 75 -6.09 -0.25 -47.53
C SER A 75 -5.80 -0.43 -49.01
N LYS A 76 -6.22 -1.57 -49.53
CA LYS A 76 -6.24 -1.84 -50.96
C LYS A 76 -7.70 -1.94 -51.42
N ARG A 77 -8.11 -1.09 -52.36
CA ARG A 77 -9.44 -1.15 -52.95
C ARG A 77 -9.32 -1.56 -54.42
N LYS A 78 -10.00 -2.63 -54.76
CA LYS A 78 -10.14 -3.08 -56.16
C LYS A 78 -11.53 -2.68 -56.64
N ASP A 79 -11.57 -1.92 -57.72
CA ASP A 79 -12.81 -1.54 -58.34
C ASP A 79 -13.33 -2.74 -59.18
N ALA A 80 -14.56 -3.19 -58.88
CA ALA A 80 -15.15 -4.37 -59.52
C ALA A 80 -15.45 -4.17 -61.02
N ASN A 81 -15.66 -2.91 -61.46
CA ASN A 81 -16.02 -2.60 -62.84
C ASN A 81 -14.81 -2.31 -63.72
N SER A 82 -13.74 -1.72 -63.18
CA SER A 82 -12.57 -1.31 -63.97
C SER A 82 -11.33 -2.19 -63.73
N GLY A 83 -11.37 -3.09 -62.72
CA GLY A 83 -10.22 -3.92 -62.34
C GLY A 83 -9.04 -3.15 -61.75
N THR A 84 -9.17 -1.83 -61.59
CA THR A 84 -8.11 -0.94 -61.11
C THR A 84 -7.92 -1.08 -59.61
N GLU A 85 -6.69 -1.40 -59.16
CA GLU A 85 -6.32 -1.42 -57.77
C GLU A 85 -5.82 -0.04 -57.34
N LYS A 86 -6.50 0.57 -56.35
CA LYS A 86 -5.99 1.74 -55.64
C LYS A 86 -5.45 1.29 -54.29
N LYS A 87 -4.17 1.51 -54.07
CA LYS A 87 -3.53 1.34 -52.75
C LYS A 87 -3.51 2.67 -52.02
N PHE A 88 -4.09 2.67 -50.81
CA PHE A 88 -3.94 3.76 -49.86
C PHE A 88 -2.98 3.29 -48.78
N SER A 89 -1.77 3.86 -48.76
CA SER A 89 -0.73 3.48 -47.79
C SER A 89 -0.47 4.63 -46.85
N GLY A 90 -0.49 4.34 -45.55
CA GLY A 90 -0.06 5.28 -44.52
C GLY A 90 -1.07 6.37 -44.20
N SER A 91 -2.38 6.11 -44.33
CA SER A 91 -3.36 7.05 -43.78
C SER A 91 -3.27 7.03 -42.25
N ILE A 92 -2.73 8.10 -41.67
CA ILE A 92 -2.65 8.31 -40.21
C ILE A 92 -3.88 9.08 -39.81
N THR A 93 -4.59 8.55 -38.80
CA THR A 93 -5.74 9.19 -38.21
C THR A 93 -5.52 9.30 -36.70
N ASP A 94 -5.45 10.51 -36.21
CA ASP A 94 -5.36 10.82 -34.78
C ASP A 94 -6.75 11.20 -34.25
N ASN A 95 -7.19 10.48 -33.23
CA ASN A 95 -8.42 10.78 -32.52
C ASN A 95 -8.09 11.15 -31.07
N TYR A 96 -8.59 12.29 -30.65
CA TYR A 96 -8.50 12.76 -29.28
C TYR A 96 -9.90 12.83 -28.70
N GLY A 97 -10.07 12.27 -27.52
CA GLY A 97 -11.32 12.31 -26.78
C GLY A 97 -11.08 12.78 -25.34
N ALA A 98 -12.00 13.56 -24.83
CA ALA A 98 -12.04 13.91 -23.41
C ALA A 98 -13.49 13.78 -22.92
N ASN A 99 -13.65 13.02 -21.84
CA ASN A 99 -14.93 12.80 -21.20
C ASN A 99 -14.87 13.19 -19.74
N ILE A 100 -15.92 13.85 -19.27
CA ILE A 100 -16.15 14.10 -17.85
C ILE A 100 -17.48 13.44 -17.51
N ASN A 101 -17.45 12.49 -16.57
CA ASN A 101 -18.64 11.77 -16.14
C ASN A 101 -18.93 12.11 -14.68
N LEU A 102 -20.13 12.57 -14.43
CA LEU A 102 -20.69 12.77 -13.11
C LEU A 102 -21.75 11.68 -12.88
N ASN A 103 -21.55 10.85 -11.87
CA ASN A 103 -22.51 9.82 -11.50
C ASN A 103 -22.96 10.05 -10.05
N TRP A 104 -24.26 10.21 -9.87
CA TRP A 104 -24.87 10.44 -8.57
C TRP A 104 -26.08 9.55 -8.36
N THR A 105 -26.00 8.68 -7.35
CA THR A 105 -27.11 7.86 -6.94
C THR A 105 -27.94 8.65 -5.92
N ILE A 106 -29.09 9.15 -6.32
CA ILE A 106 -29.97 9.95 -5.45
C ILE A 106 -30.80 9.03 -4.53
N PHE A 107 -31.18 7.87 -5.04
CA PHE A 107 -31.93 6.87 -4.29
C PHE A 107 -31.63 5.46 -4.81
N ASP A 108 -31.34 4.55 -3.89
CA ASP A 108 -30.99 3.15 -4.17
C ASP A 108 -31.79 2.16 -3.31
N GLY A 109 -33.00 2.56 -2.88
CA GLY A 109 -33.81 1.71 -2.01
C GLY A 109 -33.27 1.59 -0.58
N LEU A 110 -32.57 2.60 -0.07
CA LEU A 110 -31.93 2.66 1.25
C LEU A 110 -30.64 1.80 1.39
N ALA A 111 -30.14 1.21 0.31
CA ALA A 111 -28.93 0.40 0.33
C ALA A 111 -27.70 1.22 0.76
N MET A 112 -27.67 2.54 0.46
CA MET A 112 -26.60 3.43 0.90
C MET A 112 -26.46 3.50 2.43
N PHE A 113 -27.56 3.46 3.17
CA PHE A 113 -27.56 3.48 4.64
C PHE A 113 -27.03 2.17 5.20
N THR A 114 -27.51 1.03 4.68
CA THR A 114 -27.04 -0.30 5.07
C THR A 114 -25.56 -0.46 4.73
N THR A 115 -25.10 0.09 3.58
CA THR A 115 -23.68 0.08 3.22
C THR A 115 -22.85 0.89 4.19
N HIS A 116 -23.35 2.05 4.64
CA HIS A 116 -22.66 2.85 5.64
C HIS A 116 -22.54 2.13 6.98
N GLU A 117 -23.61 1.49 7.47
CA GLU A 117 -23.57 0.65 8.68
C GLU A 117 -22.56 -0.50 8.53
N LYS A 118 -22.58 -1.20 7.39
CA LYS A 118 -21.62 -2.27 7.10
C LYS A 118 -20.18 -1.77 7.14
N LEU A 119 -19.90 -0.55 6.69
CA LEU A 119 -18.55 0.03 6.76
C LEU A 119 -18.12 0.28 8.21
N ASN A 120 -19.06 0.67 9.10
CA ASN A 120 -18.79 0.78 10.54
C ASN A 120 -18.36 -0.57 11.15
N GLU A 121 -19.08 -1.64 10.79
CA GLU A 121 -18.69 -3.00 11.25
C GLU A 121 -17.32 -3.42 10.72
N PHE A 122 -16.97 -3.04 9.49
CA PHE A 122 -15.64 -3.33 8.96
C PHE A 122 -14.51 -2.58 9.69
N ILE A 123 -14.78 -1.38 10.24
CA ILE A 123 -13.83 -0.69 11.10
C ILE A 123 -13.63 -1.46 12.40
N ALA A 124 -14.72 -1.88 13.05
CA ALA A 124 -14.65 -2.67 14.28
C ALA A 124 -13.85 -3.97 14.07
N ILE A 125 -14.08 -4.67 12.94
CA ILE A 125 -13.27 -5.85 12.55
C ILE A 125 -11.80 -5.48 12.36
N GLY A 126 -11.49 -4.31 11.78
CA GLY A 126 -10.13 -3.81 11.60
C GLY A 126 -9.41 -3.61 12.94
N GLU A 127 -10.08 -2.95 13.89
CA GLU A 127 -9.57 -2.72 15.24
C GLU A 127 -9.27 -4.04 15.97
N LEU A 128 -10.21 -5.00 15.90
CA LEU A 128 -10.01 -6.32 16.49
C LEU A 128 -8.82 -7.05 15.88
N LYS A 129 -8.63 -6.98 14.56
CA LYS A 129 -7.47 -7.59 13.88
C LYS A 129 -6.15 -6.95 14.31
N THR A 130 -6.11 -5.63 14.46
CA THR A 130 -4.93 -4.92 14.96
C THR A 130 -4.61 -5.38 16.39
N ARG A 131 -5.62 -5.48 17.24
CA ARG A 131 -5.47 -5.98 18.60
C ARG A 131 -4.95 -7.42 18.64
N MET A 132 -5.54 -8.31 17.84
CA MET A 132 -5.06 -9.70 17.72
C MET A 132 -3.61 -9.78 17.27
N ALA A 133 -3.19 -8.93 16.33
CA ALA A 133 -1.79 -8.89 15.87
C ALA A 133 -0.84 -8.49 17.01
N VAL A 134 -1.24 -7.53 17.86
CA VAL A 134 -0.48 -7.12 19.05
C VAL A 134 -0.41 -8.26 20.08
N GLU A 135 -1.53 -8.88 20.41
CA GLU A 135 -1.61 -9.97 21.38
C GLU A 135 -0.76 -11.19 20.93
N ASN A 136 -0.84 -11.55 19.65
CA ASN A 136 -0.05 -12.63 19.07
C ASN A 136 1.46 -12.33 19.13
N LEU A 137 1.87 -11.09 18.84
CA LEU A 137 3.27 -10.70 18.92
C LEU A 137 3.78 -10.78 20.37
N ILE A 138 3.00 -10.31 21.34
CA ILE A 138 3.36 -10.40 22.77
C ILE A 138 3.51 -11.88 23.18
N ALA A 139 2.58 -12.74 22.78
CA ALA A 139 2.66 -14.17 23.06
C ALA A 139 3.92 -14.81 22.44
N GLN A 140 4.22 -14.44 21.18
CA GLN A 140 5.41 -14.93 20.49
C GLN A 140 6.72 -14.48 21.19
N VAL A 141 6.82 -13.19 21.54
CA VAL A 141 8.01 -12.68 22.27
C VAL A 141 8.17 -13.37 23.62
N ASN A 142 7.08 -13.62 24.35
CA ASN A 142 7.11 -14.37 25.60
C ASN A 142 7.66 -15.79 25.40
N THR A 143 7.22 -16.49 24.35
CA THR A 143 7.65 -17.87 24.07
C THR A 143 9.13 -17.94 23.67
N GLU A 144 9.62 -16.93 22.93
CA GLU A 144 11.02 -16.88 22.49
C GLU A 144 11.97 -16.39 23.60
N TYR A 145 11.46 -15.67 24.59
CA TYR A 145 12.28 -15.17 25.71
C TYR A 145 12.59 -16.25 26.74
N TYR A 146 11.70 -17.24 26.95
CA TYR A 146 11.86 -18.35 27.90
C TYR A 146 12.26 -19.65 27.20
#